data_6cd4de1b97091c5c7768d7c04401d3bd
#
_entry.id   6cd4de1b97091c5c7768d7c04401d3bd
#
_cell.length_a   1.000
_cell.length_b   1.000
_cell.length_c   1.000
_cell.angle_alpha   90.00
_cell.angle_beta   90.00
_cell.angle_gamma   90.00
#
_symmetry.space_group_name_H-M   'P 1'
#
loop_
_entity.id
_entity.type
_entity.pdbx_description
1 polymer ?
#
loop_
_entity_poly.entity_id
_entity_poly.type
_entity_poly.pdbx_seq_one_letter_code
_entity_poly.pdbx_strand_id
1 'polypeptide(L)'
;MDASLFLPCLLASGLLAPICEELFFRGYLMGVFTRFGRGRAIWCTALLFALAHGVDMAFLPRALIGALLGDAMARTGSILAPMLVHGCYNIAIILINFSGASDLFTGYSMLSCAVRLMGTALCWGAYARACRARATRVAAEIQIGRWKKKEIALLAAAVLATRL
;
A
#
# COMPACT_ATOMS: atom_id res chain seq x y z
N MET A 1 -23.16 -17.83 2.14
CA MET A 1 -23.64 -16.71 1.29
C MET A 1 -24.25 -17.27 0.01
N ASP A 2 -25.28 -16.62 -0.52
CA ASP A 2 -25.89 -17.03 -1.80
C ASP A 2 -24.90 -16.79 -2.95
N ALA A 3 -24.66 -17.81 -3.78
CA ALA A 3 -23.74 -17.74 -4.92
C ALA A 3 -24.13 -16.65 -5.94
N SER A 4 -25.42 -16.31 -6.04
CA SER A 4 -25.91 -15.23 -6.92
C SER A 4 -25.35 -13.84 -6.54
N LEU A 5 -24.95 -13.64 -5.30
CA LEU A 5 -24.38 -12.39 -4.80
C LEU A 5 -22.87 -12.26 -5.03
N PHE A 6 -22.20 -13.32 -5.50
CA PHE A 6 -20.75 -13.30 -5.67
C PHE A 6 -20.29 -12.20 -6.65
N LEU A 7 -20.84 -12.19 -7.85
CA LEU A 7 -20.46 -11.21 -8.87
C LEU A 7 -20.83 -9.77 -8.47
N PRO A 8 -22.03 -9.45 -7.96
CA PRO A 8 -22.34 -8.13 -7.42
C PRO A 8 -21.36 -7.69 -6.32
N CYS A 9 -21.03 -8.55 -5.36
CA CYS A 9 -20.07 -8.22 -4.31
C CYS A 9 -18.66 -7.97 -4.87
N LEU A 10 -18.22 -8.79 -5.82
CA LEU A 10 -16.93 -8.62 -6.46
C LEU A 10 -16.80 -7.28 -7.18
N LEU A 11 -17.81 -6.90 -7.95
CA LEU A 11 -17.83 -5.63 -8.68
C LEU A 11 -17.97 -4.43 -7.75
N ALA A 12 -18.91 -4.48 -6.81
CA ALA A 12 -19.18 -3.34 -5.93
C ALA A 12 -18.07 -3.15 -4.90
N SER A 13 -17.79 -4.18 -4.09
CA SER A 13 -16.87 -4.08 -2.94
C SER A 13 -15.43 -4.43 -3.31
N GLY A 14 -15.20 -5.30 -4.32
CA GLY A 14 -13.87 -5.68 -4.75
C GLY A 14 -13.22 -4.65 -5.70
N LEU A 15 -14.02 -3.95 -6.50
CA LEU A 15 -13.50 -3.06 -7.54
C LEU A 15 -13.95 -1.60 -7.36
N LEU A 16 -15.26 -1.32 -7.35
CA LEU A 16 -15.76 0.06 -7.34
C LEU A 16 -15.48 0.78 -6.02
N ALA A 17 -15.73 0.13 -4.88
CA ALA A 17 -15.49 0.73 -3.58
C ALA A 17 -14.01 1.12 -3.39
N PRO A 18 -13.00 0.25 -3.62
CA PRO A 18 -11.60 0.63 -3.56
C PRO A 18 -11.23 1.81 -4.47
N ILE A 19 -11.75 1.87 -5.68
CA ILE A 19 -11.48 2.98 -6.59
C ILE A 19 -12.02 4.29 -6.00
N CYS A 20 -13.29 4.32 -5.61
CA CYS A 20 -13.93 5.53 -5.06
C CYS A 20 -13.27 5.97 -3.75
N GLU A 21 -13.00 5.02 -2.87
CA GLU A 21 -12.41 5.29 -1.56
C GLU A 21 -10.96 5.82 -1.70
N GLU A 22 -10.14 5.21 -2.55
CA GLU A 22 -8.78 5.69 -2.74
C GLU A 22 -8.74 7.07 -3.43
N LEU A 23 -9.62 7.33 -4.38
CA LEU A 23 -9.75 8.67 -4.97
C LEU A 23 -10.08 9.71 -3.90
N PHE A 24 -10.98 9.40 -2.99
CA PHE A 24 -11.36 10.32 -1.92
C PHE A 24 -10.27 10.44 -0.84
N PHE A 25 -9.82 9.32 -0.25
CA PHE A 25 -8.90 9.37 0.89
C PHE A 25 -7.47 9.70 0.48
N ARG A 26 -6.96 9.16 -0.64
CA ARG A 26 -5.54 9.34 -1.08
C ARG A 26 -5.41 10.38 -2.17
N GLY A 27 -6.37 10.46 -3.07
CA GLY A 27 -6.39 11.49 -4.10
C GLY A 27 -6.68 12.87 -3.55
N TYR A 28 -7.78 13.02 -2.83
CA TYR A 28 -8.22 14.32 -2.33
C TYR A 28 -7.77 14.60 -0.90
N LEU A 29 -8.22 13.81 0.07
CA LEU A 29 -8.10 14.14 1.48
C LEU A 29 -6.64 14.13 1.96
N MET A 30 -5.84 13.17 1.54
CA MET A 30 -4.42 13.11 1.85
C MET A 30 -3.68 14.34 1.32
N GLY A 31 -4.06 14.84 0.13
CA GLY A 31 -3.52 16.09 -0.43
C GLY A 31 -3.72 17.27 0.51
N VAL A 32 -4.92 17.41 1.10
CA VAL A 32 -5.23 18.47 2.07
C VAL A 32 -4.33 18.38 3.33
N PHE A 33 -4.04 17.16 3.80
CA PHE A 33 -3.24 16.96 5.00
C PHE A 33 -1.72 17.00 4.76
N THR A 34 -1.24 16.96 3.52
CA THR A 34 0.22 17.00 3.21
C THR A 34 0.89 18.27 3.73
N ARG A 35 0.15 19.39 3.83
CA ARG A 35 0.63 20.65 4.45
C ARG A 35 1.12 20.49 5.90
N PHE A 36 0.66 19.46 6.60
CA PHE A 36 1.08 19.17 7.98
C PHE A 36 2.23 18.15 8.04
N GLY A 37 2.71 17.69 6.89
CA GLY A 37 3.77 16.71 6.74
C GLY A 37 3.25 15.31 6.40
N ARG A 38 4.10 14.55 5.69
CA ARG A 38 3.78 13.23 5.13
C ARG A 38 3.22 12.24 6.15
N GLY A 39 3.90 12.09 7.29
CA GLY A 39 3.47 11.13 8.32
C GLY A 39 2.10 11.44 8.89
N ARG A 40 1.84 12.74 9.16
CA ARG A 40 0.52 13.18 9.65
C ARG A 40 -0.56 12.97 8.60
N ALA A 41 -0.30 13.25 7.34
CA ALA A 41 -1.24 13.02 6.25
C ALA A 41 -1.63 11.53 6.17
N ILE A 42 -0.67 10.62 6.24
CA ILE A 42 -0.90 9.17 6.24
C ILE A 42 -1.81 8.76 7.40
N TRP A 43 -1.44 9.12 8.63
CA TRP A 43 -2.21 8.69 9.81
C TRP A 43 -3.57 9.36 9.95
N CYS A 44 -3.70 10.65 9.64
CA CYS A 44 -4.99 11.33 9.66
C CYS A 44 -5.97 10.68 8.65
N THR A 45 -5.54 10.42 7.42
CA THR A 45 -6.40 9.79 6.42
C THR A 45 -6.69 8.33 6.74
N ALA A 46 -5.76 7.60 7.37
CA ALA A 46 -5.97 6.23 7.81
C ALA A 46 -7.03 6.14 8.94
N LEU A 47 -6.97 7.04 9.90
CA LEU A 47 -7.96 7.10 10.98
C LEU A 47 -9.34 7.51 10.46
N LEU A 48 -9.40 8.52 9.56
CA LEU A 48 -10.66 8.92 8.93
C LEU A 48 -11.26 7.80 8.07
N PHE A 49 -10.42 7.05 7.37
CA PHE A 49 -10.82 5.85 6.62
C PHE A 49 -11.42 4.79 7.56
N ALA A 50 -10.78 4.50 8.68
CA ALA A 50 -11.30 3.54 9.66
C ALA A 50 -12.61 4.02 10.30
N LEU A 51 -12.71 5.32 10.63
CA LEU A 51 -13.93 5.93 11.18
C LEU A 51 -15.11 5.87 10.21
N ALA A 52 -14.88 6.09 8.91
CA ALA A 52 -15.92 6.00 7.88
C ALA A 52 -16.53 4.59 7.79
N HIS A 53 -15.80 3.56 8.19
CA HIS A 53 -16.26 2.18 8.23
C HIS A 53 -16.89 1.76 9.56
N GLY A 54 -16.92 2.65 10.55
CA GLY A 54 -17.47 2.41 11.88
C GLY A 54 -16.43 2.04 12.94
N VAL A 55 -16.82 2.24 14.20
CA VAL A 55 -15.99 1.95 15.38
C VAL A 55 -16.41 0.61 15.95
N ASP A 56 -15.79 -0.45 15.48
CA ASP A 56 -15.99 -1.84 15.90
C ASP A 56 -14.63 -2.55 16.12
N MET A 57 -14.64 -3.85 16.37
CA MET A 57 -13.42 -4.65 16.56
C MET A 57 -12.48 -4.63 15.35
N ALA A 58 -12.96 -4.27 14.16
CA ALA A 58 -12.15 -4.15 12.96
C ALA A 58 -11.58 -2.72 12.75
N PHE A 59 -11.86 -1.78 13.64
CA PHE A 59 -11.36 -0.40 13.54
C PHE A 59 -9.83 -0.35 13.44
N LEU A 60 -9.13 -1.03 14.34
CA LEU A 60 -7.67 -1.04 14.36
C LEU A 60 -7.07 -1.69 13.09
N PRO A 61 -7.50 -2.89 12.65
CA PRO A 61 -7.09 -3.43 11.35
C PRO A 61 -7.34 -2.49 10.18
N ARG A 62 -8.49 -1.79 10.14
CA ARG A 62 -8.80 -0.82 9.07
C ARG A 62 -7.89 0.40 9.11
N ALA A 63 -7.57 0.91 10.29
CA ALA A 63 -6.61 2.01 10.43
C ALA A 63 -5.20 1.61 9.95
N LEU A 64 -4.76 0.40 10.28
CA LEU A 64 -3.45 -0.11 9.85
C LEU A 64 -3.39 -0.34 8.34
N ILE A 65 -4.41 -0.95 7.72
CA ILE A 65 -4.44 -1.08 6.26
C ILE A 65 -4.55 0.31 5.61
N GLY A 66 -5.32 1.21 6.19
CA GLY A 66 -5.40 2.61 5.77
C GLY A 66 -4.04 3.30 5.76
N ALA A 67 -3.22 3.11 6.80
CA ALA A 67 -1.87 3.65 6.86
C ALA A 67 -0.94 3.02 5.80
N LEU A 68 -1.06 1.71 5.54
CA LEU A 68 -0.34 1.02 4.47
C LEU A 68 -0.65 1.61 3.10
N LEU A 69 -1.93 1.83 2.79
CA LEU A 69 -2.40 2.41 1.54
C LEU A 69 -1.90 3.87 1.38
N GLY A 70 -1.93 4.65 2.48
CA GLY A 70 -1.37 6.00 2.51
C GLY A 70 0.14 6.03 2.28
N ASP A 71 0.89 5.11 2.87
CA ASP A 71 2.34 4.99 2.64
C ASP A 71 2.66 4.52 1.21
N ALA A 72 1.86 3.60 0.65
CA ALA A 72 1.96 3.18 -0.74
C ALA A 72 1.78 4.38 -1.69
N MET A 73 0.74 5.20 -1.50
CA MET A 73 0.54 6.45 -2.25
C MET A 73 1.74 7.38 -2.12
N ALA A 74 2.19 7.63 -0.89
CA ALA A 74 3.26 8.57 -0.62
C ALA A 74 4.63 8.16 -1.17
N ARG A 75 4.89 6.85 -1.35
CA ARG A 75 6.16 6.33 -1.89
C ARG A 75 6.14 6.19 -3.40
N THR A 76 5.00 5.83 -3.97
CA THR A 76 4.88 5.60 -5.42
C THR A 76 4.51 6.85 -6.20
N GLY A 77 3.86 7.81 -5.55
CA GLY A 77 3.25 8.97 -6.20
C GLY A 77 2.09 8.59 -7.12
N SER A 78 1.61 7.34 -7.07
CA SER A 78 0.58 6.81 -7.96
C SER A 78 -0.62 6.33 -7.16
N ILE A 79 -1.79 6.83 -7.51
CA ILE A 79 -3.08 6.42 -6.93
C ILE A 79 -3.43 4.96 -7.28
N LEU A 80 -2.90 4.43 -8.39
CA LEU A 80 -3.13 3.05 -8.80
C LEU A 80 -2.54 2.04 -7.80
N ALA A 81 -1.43 2.40 -7.14
CA ALA A 81 -0.79 1.50 -6.18
C ALA A 81 -1.71 1.17 -4.98
N PRO A 82 -2.25 2.14 -4.23
CA PRO A 82 -3.19 1.84 -3.16
C PRO A 82 -4.51 1.25 -3.68
N MET A 83 -5.04 1.65 -4.85
CA MET A 83 -6.23 1.03 -5.46
C MET A 83 -6.05 -0.47 -5.69
N LEU A 84 -4.93 -0.88 -6.26
CA LEU A 84 -4.64 -2.29 -6.52
C LEU A 84 -4.51 -3.08 -5.20
N VAL A 85 -3.75 -2.56 -4.23
CA VAL A 85 -3.57 -3.22 -2.93
C VAL A 85 -4.91 -3.36 -2.20
N HIS A 86 -5.72 -2.30 -2.19
CA HIS A 86 -7.04 -2.30 -1.55
C HIS A 86 -8.01 -3.25 -2.26
N GLY A 87 -8.09 -3.21 -3.59
CA GLY A 87 -8.92 -4.11 -4.38
C GLY A 87 -8.54 -5.58 -4.15
N CYS A 88 -7.25 -5.93 -4.19
CA CYS A 88 -6.78 -7.28 -3.90
C CYS A 88 -7.16 -7.73 -2.47
N TYR A 89 -7.03 -6.84 -1.49
CA TYR A 89 -7.43 -7.11 -0.11
C TYR A 89 -8.93 -7.42 -0.01
N ASN A 90 -9.79 -6.58 -0.61
CA ASN A 90 -11.24 -6.78 -0.61
C ASN A 90 -11.66 -8.04 -1.37
N ILE A 91 -11.04 -8.32 -2.53
CA ILE A 91 -11.29 -9.55 -3.29
C ILE A 91 -10.93 -10.78 -2.44
N ALA A 92 -9.80 -10.77 -1.75
CA ALA A 92 -9.41 -11.87 -0.86
C ALA A 92 -10.45 -12.11 0.23
N ILE A 93 -10.97 -11.06 0.88
CA ILE A 93 -12.04 -11.17 1.88
C ILE A 93 -13.32 -11.73 1.25
N ILE A 94 -13.71 -11.28 0.05
CA ILE A 94 -14.89 -11.78 -0.64
C ILE A 94 -14.74 -13.28 -0.93
N LEU A 95 -13.61 -13.71 -1.47
CA LEU A 95 -13.33 -15.11 -1.77
C LEU A 95 -13.41 -15.98 -0.50
N ILE A 96 -12.86 -15.52 0.62
CA ILE A 96 -12.91 -16.23 1.90
C ILE A 96 -14.36 -16.32 2.40
N ASN A 97 -15.14 -15.25 2.28
CA ASN A 97 -16.56 -15.26 2.68
C ASN A 97 -17.41 -16.23 1.87
N PHE A 98 -17.14 -16.37 0.59
CA PHE A 98 -17.85 -17.30 -0.30
C PHE A 98 -17.31 -18.74 -0.23
N SER A 99 -16.10 -18.98 0.29
CA SER A 99 -15.56 -20.33 0.49
C SER A 99 -16.13 -21.08 1.70
N GLY A 100 -17.04 -20.48 2.46
CA GLY A 100 -17.59 -21.05 3.70
C GLY A 100 -16.73 -20.83 4.95
N ALA A 101 -15.54 -20.21 4.82
CA ALA A 101 -14.70 -19.81 5.95
C ALA A 101 -15.13 -18.45 6.55
N SER A 102 -16.38 -18.05 6.32
CA SER A 102 -16.91 -16.74 6.69
C SER A 102 -16.80 -16.42 8.17
N ASP A 103 -16.96 -17.42 9.05
CA ASP A 103 -16.99 -17.22 10.50
C ASP A 103 -15.64 -16.72 11.05
N LEU A 104 -14.54 -16.99 10.33
CA LEU A 104 -13.20 -16.48 10.67
C LEU A 104 -13.05 -14.97 10.39
N PHE A 105 -13.86 -14.42 9.48
CA PHE A 105 -13.66 -13.04 8.99
C PHE A 105 -14.86 -12.12 9.20
N THR A 106 -16.08 -12.64 9.31
CA THR A 106 -17.32 -11.84 9.47
C THR A 106 -17.77 -11.69 10.91
N GLY A 107 -17.28 -12.56 11.80
CA GLY A 107 -17.61 -12.48 13.22
C GLY A 107 -16.92 -11.30 13.93
N TYR A 108 -17.63 -10.67 14.86
CA TYR A 108 -17.03 -9.69 15.79
C TYR A 108 -16.26 -10.39 16.94
N SER A 109 -15.75 -11.59 16.71
CA SER A 109 -15.00 -12.34 17.69
C SER A 109 -13.54 -11.89 17.79
N MET A 110 -12.91 -12.16 18.93
CA MET A 110 -11.46 -11.91 19.11
C MET A 110 -10.61 -12.64 18.05
N LEU A 111 -11.07 -13.83 17.62
CA LEU A 111 -10.40 -14.61 16.57
C LEU A 111 -10.44 -13.90 15.22
N SER A 112 -11.59 -13.35 14.82
CA SER A 112 -11.72 -12.61 13.56
C SER A 112 -10.87 -11.34 13.55
N CYS A 113 -10.76 -10.64 14.68
CA CYS A 113 -9.88 -9.50 14.85
C CYS A 113 -8.39 -9.91 14.72
N ALA A 114 -7.99 -11.00 15.38
CA ALA A 114 -6.63 -11.52 15.31
C ALA A 114 -6.24 -11.93 13.88
N VAL A 115 -7.11 -12.60 13.15
CA VAL A 115 -6.89 -13.03 11.75
C VAL A 115 -6.72 -11.80 10.84
N ARG A 116 -7.55 -10.77 11.00
CA ARG A 116 -7.42 -9.50 10.24
C ARG A 116 -6.13 -8.77 10.56
N LEU A 117 -5.75 -8.68 11.83
CA LEU A 117 -4.48 -8.07 12.25
C LEU A 117 -3.28 -8.83 11.67
N MET A 118 -3.32 -10.16 11.72
CA MET A 118 -2.26 -11.00 11.16
C MET A 118 -2.17 -10.85 9.64
N GLY A 119 -3.31 -10.84 8.92
CA GLY A 119 -3.35 -10.57 7.49
C GLY A 119 -2.76 -9.19 7.14
N THR A 120 -3.14 -8.16 7.89
CA THR A 120 -2.59 -6.80 7.72
C THR A 120 -1.08 -6.77 7.99
N ALA A 121 -0.60 -7.45 9.03
CA ALA A 121 0.83 -7.56 9.34
C ALA A 121 1.61 -8.29 8.26
N LEU A 122 1.06 -9.35 7.67
CA LEU A 122 1.66 -10.07 6.54
C LEU A 122 1.75 -9.18 5.30
N CYS A 123 0.68 -8.46 4.96
CA CYS A 123 0.66 -7.49 3.87
C CYS A 123 1.71 -6.39 4.09
N TRP A 124 1.80 -5.85 5.31
CA TRP A 124 2.82 -4.87 5.67
C TRP A 124 4.24 -5.44 5.54
N GLY A 125 4.47 -6.66 6.00
CA GLY A 125 5.76 -7.35 5.88
C GLY A 125 6.18 -7.58 4.43
N ALA A 126 5.27 -8.03 3.58
CA ALA A 126 5.50 -8.21 2.15
C ALA A 126 5.81 -6.87 1.45
N TYR A 127 5.00 -5.85 1.73
CA TYR A 127 5.20 -4.50 1.22
C TYR A 127 6.56 -3.91 1.65
N ALA A 128 6.91 -4.02 2.93
CA ALA A 128 8.18 -3.53 3.45
C ALA A 128 9.40 -4.24 2.82
N ARG A 129 9.27 -5.54 2.51
CA ARG A 129 10.31 -6.28 1.77
C ARG A 129 10.43 -5.77 0.33
N ALA A 130 9.32 -5.56 -0.37
CA ALA A 130 9.30 -5.03 -1.72
C ALA A 130 9.93 -3.62 -1.79
N CYS A 131 9.61 -2.76 -0.84
CA CYS A 131 10.20 -1.42 -0.73
C CYS A 131 11.72 -1.48 -0.48
N ARG A 132 12.19 -2.37 0.41
CA ARG A 132 13.62 -2.57 0.67
C ARG A 132 14.35 -3.09 -0.58
N ALA A 133 13.79 -4.11 -1.23
CA ALA A 133 14.39 -4.65 -2.46
C ALA A 133 14.51 -3.61 -3.57
N ARG A 134 13.52 -2.70 -3.70
CA ARG A 134 13.59 -1.58 -4.64
C ARG A 134 14.67 -0.58 -4.24
N ALA A 135 14.74 -0.22 -2.96
CA ALA A 135 15.75 0.72 -2.45
C ALA A 135 17.17 0.21 -2.66
N THR A 136 17.42 -1.09 -2.44
CA THR A 136 18.74 -1.71 -2.68
C THR A 136 19.10 -1.72 -4.17
N ARG A 137 18.15 -1.99 -5.08
CA ARG A 137 18.38 -1.92 -6.53
C ARG A 137 18.73 -0.51 -6.98
N VAL A 138 17.96 0.50 -6.54
CA VAL A 138 18.22 1.92 -6.87
C VAL A 138 19.59 2.35 -6.33
N ALA A 139 19.94 1.96 -5.10
CA ALA A 139 21.24 2.26 -4.53
C ALA A 139 22.39 1.61 -5.33
N ALA A 140 22.23 0.37 -5.78
CA ALA A 140 23.19 -0.31 -6.64
C ALA A 140 23.35 0.39 -8.01
N GLU A 141 22.24 0.80 -8.63
CA GLU A 141 22.27 1.55 -9.91
C GLU A 141 22.98 2.90 -9.76
N ILE A 142 22.75 3.63 -8.66
CA ILE A 142 23.44 4.89 -8.35
C ILE A 142 24.94 4.63 -8.17
N GLN A 143 25.31 3.56 -7.47
CA GLN A 143 26.71 3.19 -7.26
C GLN A 143 27.40 2.89 -8.59
N ILE A 144 26.80 2.07 -9.45
CA ILE A 144 27.31 1.77 -10.79
C ILE A 144 27.47 3.06 -11.62
N GLY A 145 26.46 3.95 -11.57
CA GLY A 145 26.54 5.25 -12.25
C GLY A 145 27.68 6.14 -11.76
N ARG A 146 27.99 6.11 -10.45
CA ARG A 146 29.14 6.82 -9.87
C ARG A 146 30.47 6.22 -10.32
N TRP A 147 30.58 4.89 -10.39
CA TRP A 147 31.80 4.22 -10.90
C TRP A 147 32.05 4.58 -12.34
N LYS A 148 31.05 4.46 -13.21
CA LYS A 148 31.17 4.86 -14.62
C LYS A 148 31.61 6.34 -14.80
N LYS A 149 31.09 7.27 -14.03
CA LYS A 149 31.50 8.67 -14.05
C LYS A 149 32.94 8.86 -13.61
N LYS A 150 33.41 8.12 -12.58
CA LYS A 150 34.81 8.15 -12.14
C LYS A 150 35.77 7.60 -13.22
N GLU A 151 35.39 6.49 -13.85
CA GLU A 151 36.17 5.88 -14.92
C GLU A 151 36.30 6.81 -16.12
N ILE A 152 35.21 7.48 -16.52
CA ILE A 152 35.24 8.48 -17.60
C ILE A 152 36.12 9.68 -17.23
N ALA A 153 36.03 10.15 -15.98
CA ALA A 153 36.88 11.26 -15.52
C ALA A 153 38.37 10.89 -15.49
N LEU A 154 38.72 9.66 -15.07
CA LEU A 154 40.08 9.13 -15.09
C LEU A 154 40.61 8.98 -16.51
N LEU A 155 39.79 8.44 -17.43
CA LEU A 155 40.13 8.34 -18.85
C LEU A 155 40.36 9.72 -19.48
N ALA A 156 39.49 10.68 -19.20
CA ALA A 156 39.63 12.06 -19.68
C ALA A 156 40.91 12.70 -19.13
N ALA A 157 41.23 12.51 -17.85
CA ALA A 157 42.47 13.00 -17.24
C ALA A 157 43.72 12.36 -17.87
N ALA A 158 43.70 11.04 -18.13
CA ALA A 158 44.79 10.32 -18.79
C ALA A 158 45.03 10.83 -20.22
N VAL A 159 43.95 11.06 -20.99
CA VAL A 159 44.04 11.61 -22.35
C VAL A 159 44.60 13.03 -22.36
N LEU A 160 44.23 13.85 -21.37
CA LEU A 160 44.78 15.21 -21.23
C LEU A 160 46.28 15.19 -20.84
N ALA A 161 46.70 14.26 -19.99
CA ALA A 161 48.11 14.12 -19.58
C ALA A 161 49.02 13.64 -20.69
N THR A 162 48.52 12.95 -21.71
CA THR A 162 49.32 12.48 -22.87
C THR A 162 49.47 13.53 -23.98
N ARG A 163 48.81 14.69 -23.82
CA ARG A 163 48.92 15.82 -24.79
C ARG A 163 49.83 16.96 -24.32
N LEU A 164 50.44 16.82 -23.16
CA LEU A 164 51.51 17.68 -22.63
C LEU A 164 52.87 16.99 -22.78
#